data_aca9922944fdabb6212f2c01e86e0344
#
_entry.id   aca9922944fdabb6212f2c01e86e0344
#
_cell.length_a   1.000
_cell.length_b   1.000
_cell.length_c   1.000
_cell.angle_alpha   90.00
_cell.angle_beta   90.00
_cell.angle_gamma   90.00
#
_symmetry.space_group_name_H-M   'P 1'
#
loop_
_entity.id
_entity.type
_entity.pdbx_description
1 polymer ?
#
loop_
_entity_poly.entity_id
_entity_poly.type
_entity_poly.pdbx_seq_one_letter_code
_entity_poly.pdbx_strand_id
1 'polypeptide(L)'
;EKELKSYLKSELPKRLSDYILKLAGISDGEKLKQISEKKLEEFAGLLKNVEFQAEGTLSLDKAFVTAGGVSVKEINPKTMESKLISGVYACGEVLDVSGYTGGYNLTIAFSTGHTAGSAAAEKALGE
;
A
#
# COMPACT_ATOMS: atom_id res chain seq x y z
N GLU A 1 9.22 -30.07 -24.65
CA GLU A 1 9.15 -30.20 -23.18
C GLU A 1 9.28 -28.81 -22.56
N LYS A 2 8.26 -28.40 -21.77
CA LYS A 2 8.22 -27.06 -21.18
C LYS A 2 9.14 -26.96 -19.96
N GLU A 3 9.90 -25.89 -19.88
CA GLU A 3 10.64 -25.47 -18.69
C GLU A 3 9.65 -24.91 -17.67
N LEU A 4 9.89 -25.16 -16.36
CA LEU A 4 9.06 -24.62 -15.28
C LEU A 4 9.02 -23.08 -15.34
N LYS A 5 10.15 -22.44 -15.61
CA LYS A 5 10.25 -20.98 -15.77
C LYS A 5 9.33 -20.43 -16.85
N SER A 6 9.20 -21.13 -17.98
CA SER A 6 8.32 -20.71 -19.08
C SER A 6 6.84 -20.81 -18.71
N TYR A 7 6.46 -21.79 -17.90
CA TYR A 7 5.12 -21.90 -17.36
C TYR A 7 4.81 -20.77 -16.37
N LEU A 8 5.73 -20.50 -15.45
CA LEU A 8 5.54 -19.48 -14.41
C LEU A 8 5.41 -18.06 -14.99
N LYS A 9 6.05 -17.77 -16.11
CA LYS A 9 5.93 -16.46 -16.77
C LYS A 9 4.51 -16.10 -17.23
N SER A 10 3.66 -17.09 -17.47
CA SER A 10 2.25 -16.86 -17.80
C SER A 10 1.38 -16.60 -16.56
N GLU A 11 1.82 -17.08 -15.39
CA GLU A 11 1.03 -17.06 -14.16
C GLU A 11 1.49 -16.00 -13.16
N LEU A 12 2.78 -15.64 -13.17
CA LEU A 12 3.38 -14.77 -12.17
C LEU A 12 4.22 -13.65 -12.79
N PRO A 13 4.32 -12.48 -12.11
CA PRO A 13 5.27 -11.44 -12.50
C PRO A 13 6.70 -11.98 -12.57
N LYS A 14 7.43 -11.60 -13.61
CA LYS A 14 8.79 -12.12 -13.89
C LYS A 14 9.71 -12.08 -12.67
N ARG A 15 9.75 -10.95 -11.95
CA ARG A 15 10.62 -10.79 -10.76
C ARG A 15 10.28 -11.79 -9.64
N LEU A 16 9.00 -12.06 -9.44
CA LEU A 16 8.53 -13.02 -8.44
C LEU A 16 8.90 -14.45 -8.87
N SER A 17 8.68 -14.80 -10.13
CA SER A 17 9.05 -16.10 -10.69
C SER A 17 10.54 -16.38 -10.53
N ASP A 18 11.39 -15.43 -10.92
CA ASP A 18 12.84 -15.56 -10.83
C ASP A 18 13.30 -15.70 -9.35
N TYR A 19 12.67 -14.98 -8.43
CA TYR A 19 12.97 -15.05 -6.99
C TYR A 19 12.60 -16.41 -6.38
N ILE A 20 11.39 -16.90 -6.63
CA ILE A 20 10.92 -18.17 -6.08
C ILE A 20 11.70 -19.35 -6.64
N LEU A 21 12.01 -19.34 -7.95
CA LEU A 21 12.87 -20.38 -8.56
C LEU A 21 14.25 -20.42 -7.88
N LYS A 22 14.83 -19.25 -7.60
CA LYS A 22 16.10 -19.15 -6.87
C LYS A 22 16.00 -19.72 -5.45
N LEU A 23 14.94 -19.40 -4.71
CA LEU A 23 14.70 -19.93 -3.37
C LEU A 23 14.55 -21.46 -3.38
N ALA A 24 13.86 -22.01 -4.36
CA ALA A 24 13.68 -23.45 -4.53
C ALA A 24 14.92 -24.16 -5.06
N GLY A 25 16.00 -23.42 -5.39
CA GLY A 25 17.20 -24.01 -5.99
C GLY A 25 16.92 -24.67 -7.35
N ILE A 26 15.98 -24.13 -8.13
CA ILE A 26 15.65 -24.59 -9.48
C ILE A 26 16.36 -23.71 -10.48
N SER A 27 17.18 -24.32 -11.34
CA SER A 27 17.99 -23.63 -12.32
C SER A 27 17.18 -23.13 -13.52
N ASP A 28 17.64 -22.04 -14.16
CA ASP A 28 17.10 -21.60 -15.42
C ASP A 28 17.26 -22.68 -16.51
N GLY A 29 16.18 -22.99 -17.20
CA GLY A 29 16.17 -24.03 -18.25
C GLY A 29 15.92 -25.45 -17.73
N GLU A 30 15.80 -25.66 -16.41
CA GLU A 30 15.48 -26.97 -15.86
C GLU A 30 14.08 -27.41 -16.28
N LYS A 31 14.01 -28.58 -16.94
CA LYS A 31 12.75 -29.11 -17.48
C LYS A 31 11.93 -29.74 -16.37
N LEU A 32 10.59 -29.58 -16.42
CA LEU A 32 9.68 -30.15 -15.45
C LEU A 32 9.92 -31.62 -15.11
N LYS A 33 10.26 -32.43 -16.12
CA LYS A 33 10.55 -33.86 -15.93
C LYS A 33 11.86 -34.17 -15.19
N GLN A 34 12.75 -33.19 -15.07
CA GLN A 34 14.03 -33.32 -14.39
C GLN A 34 13.95 -32.93 -12.92
N ILE A 35 12.86 -32.26 -12.54
CA ILE A 35 12.62 -31.83 -11.16
C ILE A 35 11.92 -32.95 -10.41
N SER A 36 12.46 -33.34 -9.26
CA SER A 36 11.84 -34.38 -8.43
C SER A 36 10.49 -33.92 -7.88
N GLU A 37 9.58 -34.84 -7.63
CA GLU A 37 8.27 -34.58 -7.04
C GLU A 37 8.40 -33.83 -5.71
N LYS A 38 9.30 -34.26 -4.83
CA LYS A 38 9.61 -33.58 -3.58
C LYS A 38 10.01 -32.10 -3.80
N LYS A 39 10.84 -31.82 -4.78
CA LYS A 39 11.27 -30.45 -5.08
C LYS A 39 10.14 -29.59 -5.66
N LEU A 40 9.22 -30.20 -6.39
CA LEU A 40 7.98 -29.53 -6.87
C LEU A 40 7.03 -29.24 -5.71
N GLU A 41 6.90 -30.12 -4.73
CA GLU A 41 6.12 -29.89 -3.52
C GLU A 41 6.70 -28.75 -2.68
N GLU A 42 8.02 -28.74 -2.46
CA GLU A 42 8.73 -27.64 -1.78
C GLU A 42 8.51 -26.31 -2.52
N PHE A 43 8.62 -26.31 -3.84
CA PHE A 43 8.34 -25.15 -4.68
C PHE A 43 6.89 -24.67 -4.55
N ALA A 44 5.92 -25.59 -4.56
CA ALA A 44 4.50 -25.25 -4.37
C ALA A 44 4.23 -24.68 -2.96
N GLY A 45 4.95 -25.17 -1.95
CA GLY A 45 4.94 -24.62 -0.60
C GLY A 45 5.44 -23.17 -0.56
N LEU A 46 6.56 -22.89 -1.23
CA LEU A 46 7.11 -21.54 -1.35
C LEU A 46 6.16 -20.57 -2.05
N LEU A 47 5.41 -21.00 -3.06
CA LEU A 47 4.40 -20.15 -3.72
C LEU A 47 3.30 -19.67 -2.78
N LYS A 48 2.98 -20.45 -1.76
CA LYS A 48 1.92 -20.14 -0.78
C LYS A 48 2.45 -19.42 0.46
N ASN A 49 3.70 -19.61 0.79
CA ASN A 49 4.31 -19.09 2.02
C ASN A 49 5.74 -18.61 1.75
N VAL A 50 5.87 -17.45 1.12
CA VAL A 50 7.18 -16.82 0.90
C VAL A 50 7.56 -16.07 2.17
N GLU A 51 8.64 -16.49 2.81
CA GLU A 51 9.19 -15.82 3.97
C GLU A 51 10.20 -14.75 3.56
N PHE A 52 10.05 -13.56 4.13
CA PHE A 52 10.99 -12.45 3.99
C PHE A 52 11.53 -12.06 5.36
N GLN A 53 12.84 -11.95 5.46
CA GLN A 53 13.45 -11.40 6.66
C GLN A 53 13.39 -9.86 6.58
N ALA A 54 12.62 -9.25 7.49
CA ALA A 54 12.56 -7.81 7.62
C ALA A 54 13.66 -7.34 8.59
N GLU A 55 14.58 -6.53 8.11
CA GLU A 55 15.70 -6.00 8.92
C GLU A 55 15.41 -4.60 9.47
N GLY A 56 14.34 -3.96 9.01
CA GLY A 56 13.96 -2.62 9.45
C GLY A 56 13.01 -1.93 8.47
N THR A 57 12.85 -0.64 8.67
CA THR A 57 12.04 0.24 7.83
C THR A 57 12.93 1.23 7.09
N LEU A 58 12.44 1.76 5.99
CA LEU A 58 13.07 2.89 5.31
C LEU A 58 12.92 4.15 6.18
N SER A 59 13.75 5.16 5.89
CA SER A 59 13.67 6.47 6.56
C SER A 59 12.34 7.17 6.27
N LEU A 60 11.96 8.11 7.13
CA LEU A 60 10.66 8.80 7.08
C LEU A 60 10.44 9.53 5.75
N ASP A 61 11.48 10.05 5.13
CA ASP A 61 11.44 10.68 3.79
C ASP A 61 11.05 9.72 2.66
N LYS A 62 11.07 8.41 2.91
CA LYS A 62 10.63 7.35 1.99
C LYS A 62 9.24 6.81 2.31
N ALA A 63 8.59 7.31 3.36
CA ALA A 63 7.25 6.87 3.73
C ALA A 63 6.23 7.29 2.66
N PHE A 64 5.32 6.39 2.32
CA PHE A 64 4.17 6.71 1.45
C PHE A 64 3.07 7.44 2.21
N VAL A 65 2.94 7.17 3.51
CA VAL A 65 1.96 7.75 4.42
C VAL A 65 2.62 7.89 5.78
N THR A 66 2.36 9.00 6.46
CA THR A 66 2.78 9.22 7.84
C THR A 66 1.60 9.08 8.79
N ALA A 67 1.84 8.57 9.99
CA ALA A 67 0.85 8.53 11.06
C ALA A 67 0.97 9.76 11.96
N GLY A 68 -0.13 10.14 12.61
CA GLY A 68 -0.20 11.34 13.45
C GLY A 68 -0.74 12.55 12.68
N GLY A 69 -0.90 13.65 13.38
CA GLY A 69 -1.45 14.89 12.83
C GLY A 69 -2.50 15.53 13.74
N VAL A 70 -3.33 16.39 13.16
CA VAL A 70 -4.44 17.03 13.85
C VAL A 70 -5.51 15.99 14.16
N SER A 71 -5.88 15.86 15.44
CA SER A 71 -6.88 14.89 15.89
C SER A 71 -8.23 15.15 15.21
N VAL A 72 -8.76 14.15 14.52
CA VAL A 72 -10.08 14.24 13.88
C VAL A 72 -11.23 14.49 14.87
N LYS A 73 -11.02 14.21 16.15
CA LYS A 73 -11.99 14.52 17.23
C LYS A 73 -12.13 16.02 17.46
N GLU A 74 -11.10 16.79 17.14
CA GLU A 74 -11.05 18.25 17.27
C GLU A 74 -11.53 18.98 16.02
N ILE A 75 -11.90 18.24 14.99
CA ILE A 75 -12.40 18.79 13.72
C ILE A 75 -13.90 18.50 13.57
N ASN A 76 -14.64 19.49 13.08
CA ASN A 76 -16.03 19.31 12.71
C ASN A 76 -16.11 18.53 11.38
N PRO A 77 -16.69 17.32 11.34
CA PRO A 77 -16.69 16.51 10.12
C PRO A 77 -17.56 17.08 8.97
N LYS A 78 -18.42 18.04 9.24
CA LYS A 78 -19.29 18.66 8.24
C LYS A 78 -18.64 19.86 7.54
N THR A 79 -17.73 20.55 8.23
CA THR A 79 -17.12 21.79 7.74
C THR A 79 -15.61 21.71 7.67
N MET A 80 -15.02 20.72 8.30
CA MET A 80 -13.57 20.59 8.52
C MET A 80 -12.97 21.74 9.34
N GLU A 81 -13.79 22.55 10.00
CA GLU A 81 -13.36 23.60 10.92
C GLU A 81 -12.90 23.03 12.26
N SER A 82 -11.87 23.60 12.82
CA SER A 82 -11.41 23.27 14.17
C SER A 82 -12.50 23.62 15.21
N LYS A 83 -12.78 22.69 16.13
CA LYS A 83 -13.67 22.93 17.27
C LYS A 83 -13.00 23.79 18.35
N LEU A 84 -11.68 23.93 18.32
CA LEU A 84 -10.89 24.66 19.30
C LEU A 84 -10.63 26.10 18.86
N ILE A 85 -10.44 26.33 17.56
CA ILE A 85 -10.04 27.62 17.01
C ILE A 85 -10.97 27.96 15.84
N SER A 86 -11.86 28.93 16.04
CA SER A 86 -12.77 29.38 14.98
C SER A 86 -12.00 29.97 13.78
N GLY A 87 -12.44 29.64 12.59
CA GLY A 87 -11.84 30.12 11.33
C GLY A 87 -10.62 29.32 10.87
N VAL A 88 -10.21 28.30 11.63
CA VAL A 88 -9.11 27.39 11.23
C VAL A 88 -9.72 26.11 10.68
N TYR A 89 -9.32 25.73 9.48
CA TYR A 89 -9.76 24.51 8.79
C TYR A 89 -8.57 23.60 8.57
N ALA A 90 -8.77 22.29 8.73
CA ALA A 90 -7.74 21.28 8.47
C ALA A 90 -8.28 20.22 7.53
N CYS A 91 -7.48 19.83 6.53
CA CYS A 91 -7.86 18.83 5.53
C CYS A 91 -6.64 18.06 5.02
N GLY A 92 -6.89 16.91 4.41
CA GLY A 92 -5.83 16.09 3.84
C GLY A 92 -4.98 15.38 4.88
N GLU A 93 -3.73 15.13 4.54
CA GLU A 93 -2.81 14.32 5.34
C GLU A 93 -2.35 14.98 6.64
N VAL A 94 -2.63 16.27 6.84
CA VAL A 94 -2.39 16.96 8.12
C VAL A 94 -3.32 16.43 9.23
N LEU A 95 -4.43 15.80 8.86
CA LEU A 95 -5.33 15.14 9.79
C LEU A 95 -4.75 13.79 10.23
N ASP A 96 -4.95 13.43 11.50
CA ASP A 96 -4.62 12.10 12.00
C ASP A 96 -5.63 11.07 11.49
N VAL A 97 -5.57 10.82 10.18
CA VAL A 97 -6.37 9.83 9.48
C VAL A 97 -5.56 9.24 8.34
N SER A 98 -5.50 7.93 8.28
CA SER A 98 -4.83 7.22 7.20
C SER A 98 -5.59 5.97 6.79
N GLY A 99 -5.64 5.72 5.50
CA GLY A 99 -6.19 4.50 4.91
C GLY A 99 -5.09 3.60 4.34
N TYR A 100 -5.44 2.35 4.10
CA TYR A 100 -4.55 1.42 3.40
C TYR A 100 -4.23 1.91 1.99
N THR A 101 -3.12 1.42 1.43
CA THR A 101 -2.77 1.65 0.02
C THR A 101 -3.90 1.19 -0.90
N GLY A 102 -4.27 2.02 -1.87
CA GLY A 102 -5.40 1.74 -2.77
C GLY A 102 -6.21 2.99 -3.13
N GLY A 103 -5.64 4.19 -2.98
CA GLY A 103 -6.29 5.45 -3.34
C GLY A 103 -7.08 6.10 -2.19
N TYR A 104 -7.27 5.43 -1.06
CA TYR A 104 -8.04 5.94 0.07
C TYR A 104 -7.49 7.27 0.61
N ASN A 105 -6.17 7.40 0.75
CA ASN A 105 -5.55 8.63 1.27
C ASN A 105 -5.77 9.82 0.34
N LEU A 106 -5.71 9.62 -0.97
CA LEU A 106 -6.05 10.65 -1.96
C LEU A 106 -7.53 11.02 -1.89
N THR A 107 -8.42 10.05 -1.75
CA THR A 107 -9.85 10.28 -1.58
C THR A 107 -10.15 11.08 -0.32
N ILE A 108 -9.52 10.75 0.80
CA ILE A 108 -9.61 11.51 2.05
C ILE A 108 -9.13 12.94 1.82
N ALA A 109 -7.97 13.13 1.20
CA ALA A 109 -7.40 14.45 0.98
C ALA A 109 -8.30 15.33 0.11
N PHE A 110 -8.81 14.83 -1.01
CA PHE A 110 -9.70 15.57 -1.89
C PHE A 110 -11.07 15.87 -1.26
N SER A 111 -11.67 14.88 -0.59
CA SER A 111 -12.99 15.05 0.04
C SER A 111 -12.93 16.06 1.18
N THR A 112 -11.94 15.95 2.08
CA THR A 112 -11.79 16.88 3.19
C THR A 112 -11.37 18.27 2.71
N GLY A 113 -10.53 18.35 1.66
CA GLY A 113 -10.14 19.61 1.03
C GLY A 113 -11.32 20.35 0.41
N HIS A 114 -12.18 19.63 -0.32
CA HIS A 114 -13.41 20.21 -0.88
C HIS A 114 -14.33 20.73 0.22
N THR A 115 -14.59 19.92 1.24
CA THR A 115 -15.46 20.30 2.37
C THR A 115 -14.91 21.51 3.11
N ALA A 116 -13.61 21.53 3.43
CA ALA A 116 -12.97 22.66 4.09
C ALA A 116 -13.05 23.96 3.27
N GLY A 117 -12.74 23.85 1.97
CA GLY A 117 -12.77 25.00 1.06
C GLY A 117 -14.16 25.59 0.90
N SER A 118 -15.19 24.76 0.71
CA SER A 118 -16.58 25.20 0.61
C SER A 118 -17.05 25.90 1.89
N ALA A 119 -16.84 25.27 3.05
CA ALA A 119 -17.25 25.84 4.33
C ALA A 119 -16.50 27.16 4.67
N ALA A 120 -15.22 27.24 4.33
CA ALA A 120 -14.45 28.47 4.52
C ALA A 120 -14.95 29.61 3.63
N ALA A 121 -15.32 29.31 2.38
CA ALA A 121 -15.88 30.30 1.44
C ALA A 121 -17.25 30.78 1.90
N GLU A 122 -18.17 29.88 2.26
CA GLU A 122 -19.50 30.23 2.79
C GLU A 122 -19.38 31.16 4.01
N LYS A 123 -18.51 30.79 4.97
CA LYS A 123 -18.27 31.62 6.15
C LYS A 123 -17.70 33.00 5.82
N ALA A 124 -16.81 33.09 4.83
CA ALA A 124 -16.20 34.34 4.41
C ALA A 124 -17.20 35.26 3.67
N LEU A 125 -18.17 34.68 2.97
CA LEU A 125 -19.24 35.40 2.26
C LEU A 125 -20.42 35.79 3.18
N GLY A 126 -20.45 35.29 4.41
CA GLY A 126 -21.51 35.54 5.37
C GLY A 126 -22.80 34.75 5.10
N GLU A 127 -22.66 33.63 4.43
CA GLU A 127 -23.73 32.66 4.14
C GLU A 127 -23.87 31.59 5.24
#